data_dc7a691731bdd0175703b2fb0bf69f7b
#
_entry.id   dc7a691731bdd0175703b2fb0bf69f7b
#
_cell.length_a   1.000
_cell.length_b   1.000
_cell.length_c   1.000
_cell.angle_alpha   90.00
_cell.angle_beta   90.00
_cell.angle_gamma   90.00
#
_symmetry.space_group_name_H-M   'P 1'
#
loop_
_entity.id
_entity.type
_entity.pdbx_description
1 polymer ?
#
loop_
_entity_poly.entity_id
_entity_poly.type
_entity_poly.pdbx_seq_one_letter_code
_entity_poly.pdbx_strand_id
1 'polypeptide(L)'
;MILDSETKAVELPQDHGDELRLWLRLLTCTTLIEGEVRSRLRARFDVTLPRFDLMAQLDKAPDGMTLSDVSKRMMVSNGNVTGLVERLVISGHLDRRTSDADRRVQVIRLTKTGRAEFRKMAAEHETWIADIFSDLSPKDVRELMRLLAKTKASARKAAQQGAV
;
A
#
# COMPACT_ATOMS: atom_id res chain seq x y z
N MET A 1 15.59 10.35 -16.48
CA MET A 1 14.34 10.60 -17.22
C MET A 1 13.55 9.30 -17.18
N ILE A 2 12.56 9.20 -16.29
CA ILE A 2 11.67 8.04 -16.21
C ILE A 2 10.76 8.18 -17.42
N LEU A 3 10.90 7.27 -18.40
CA LEU A 3 9.98 7.18 -19.54
C LEU A 3 8.59 6.91 -18.95
N ASP A 4 7.73 7.90 -19.03
CA ASP A 4 6.33 7.80 -18.66
C ASP A 4 5.68 6.67 -19.48
N SER A 5 5.07 5.71 -18.77
CA SER A 5 4.37 4.60 -19.44
C SER A 5 3.24 5.11 -20.35
N GLU A 6 2.77 6.32 -20.11
CA GLU A 6 1.77 7.01 -20.92
C GLU A 6 2.35 7.48 -22.28
N THR A 7 3.59 7.94 -22.31
CA THR A 7 4.30 8.28 -23.57
C THR A 7 4.47 7.04 -24.46
N LYS A 8 4.75 5.87 -23.84
CA LYS A 8 4.77 4.59 -24.57
C LYS A 8 3.38 4.16 -25.07
N ALA A 9 2.31 4.47 -24.33
CA ALA A 9 0.95 4.14 -24.73
C ALA A 9 0.45 5.00 -25.90
N VAL A 10 0.94 6.24 -26.06
CA VAL A 10 0.63 7.12 -27.19
C VAL A 10 1.34 6.64 -28.49
N GLU A 11 2.50 5.98 -28.34
CA GLU A 11 3.27 5.41 -29.46
C GLU A 11 2.76 4.02 -29.90
N LEU A 12 1.85 3.39 -29.14
CA LEU A 12 1.24 2.12 -29.52
C LEU A 12 0.23 2.33 -30.66
N PRO A 13 0.20 1.43 -31.67
CA PRO A 13 -0.78 1.50 -32.74
C PRO A 13 -2.22 1.61 -32.21
N GLN A 14 -3.10 2.28 -32.94
CA GLN A 14 -4.50 2.51 -32.56
C GLN A 14 -5.34 1.22 -32.34
N ASP A 15 -4.78 0.05 -32.64
CA ASP A 15 -5.40 -1.27 -32.49
C ASP A 15 -5.38 -1.85 -31.07
N HIS A 16 -4.77 -1.17 -30.09
CA HIS A 16 -4.83 -1.62 -28.71
C HIS A 16 -6.11 -1.09 -28.05
N GLY A 17 -6.93 -2.02 -27.53
CA GLY A 17 -8.21 -1.71 -26.88
C GLY A 17 -8.09 -0.71 -25.74
N ASP A 18 -9.19 -0.04 -25.42
CA ASP A 18 -9.27 0.96 -24.37
C ASP A 18 -8.87 0.39 -22.99
N GLU A 19 -9.00 -0.94 -22.80
CA GLU A 19 -8.62 -1.64 -21.57
C GLU A 19 -7.11 -1.60 -21.33
N LEU A 20 -6.29 -1.75 -22.37
CA LEU A 20 -4.82 -1.65 -22.25
C LEU A 20 -4.41 -0.22 -21.90
N ARG A 21 -5.01 0.78 -22.56
CA ARG A 21 -4.78 2.20 -22.26
C ARG A 21 -5.16 2.54 -20.83
N LEU A 22 -6.32 2.04 -20.36
CA LEU A 22 -6.75 2.20 -18.98
C LEU A 22 -5.75 1.60 -18.00
N TRP A 23 -5.30 0.37 -18.26
CA TRP A 23 -4.28 -0.29 -17.44
C TRP A 23 -3.00 0.55 -17.32
N LEU A 24 -2.46 1.02 -18.46
CA LEU A 24 -1.24 1.83 -18.47
C LEU A 24 -1.38 3.15 -17.71
N ARG A 25 -2.54 3.82 -17.82
CA ARG A 25 -2.84 5.02 -17.04
C ARG A 25 -2.93 4.75 -15.55
N LEU A 26 -3.60 3.68 -15.14
CA LEU A 26 -3.65 3.27 -13.73
C LEU A 26 -2.25 3.00 -13.18
N LEU A 27 -1.41 2.29 -13.95
CA LEU A 27 -0.04 1.99 -13.58
C LEU A 27 0.80 3.27 -13.42
N THR A 28 0.70 4.18 -14.37
CA THR A 28 1.41 5.48 -14.31
C THR A 28 0.96 6.30 -13.10
N CYS A 29 -0.35 6.47 -12.90
CA CYS A 29 -0.87 7.20 -11.74
C CYS A 29 -0.39 6.60 -10.41
N THR A 30 -0.46 5.27 -10.28
CA THR A 30 -0.01 4.58 -9.07
C THR A 30 1.49 4.80 -8.84
N THR A 31 2.31 4.66 -9.88
CA THR A 31 3.77 4.85 -9.80
C THR A 31 4.14 6.27 -9.39
N LEU A 32 3.48 7.28 -9.95
CA LEU A 32 3.72 8.69 -9.61
C LEU A 32 3.33 8.99 -8.15
N ILE A 33 2.14 8.55 -7.73
CA ILE A 33 1.65 8.75 -6.35
C ILE A 33 2.56 8.05 -5.34
N GLU A 34 2.90 6.78 -5.59
CA GLU A 34 3.83 6.03 -4.71
C GLU A 34 5.22 6.67 -4.67
N GLY A 35 5.72 7.15 -5.79
CA GLY A 35 7.01 7.82 -5.88
C GLY A 35 7.06 9.07 -5.00
N GLU A 36 6.01 9.90 -5.06
CA GLU A 36 5.90 11.12 -4.26
C GLU A 36 5.75 10.80 -2.77
N VAL A 37 4.87 9.87 -2.39
CA VAL A 37 4.71 9.44 -0.99
C VAL A 37 6.01 8.86 -0.44
N ARG A 38 6.70 8.03 -1.21
CA ARG A 38 8.01 7.44 -0.82
C ARG A 38 9.07 8.51 -0.60
N SER A 39 9.13 9.50 -1.48
CA SER A 39 10.05 10.64 -1.38
C SER A 39 9.80 11.44 -0.09
N ARG A 40 8.53 11.81 0.18
CA ARG A 40 8.14 12.59 1.36
C ARG A 40 8.37 11.81 2.67
N LEU A 41 8.00 10.52 2.71
CA LEU A 41 8.28 9.65 3.88
C LEU A 41 9.78 9.59 4.19
N ARG A 42 10.61 9.46 3.16
CA ARG A 42 12.06 9.40 3.32
C ARG A 42 12.63 10.74 3.79
N ALA A 43 12.22 11.83 3.17
CA ALA A 43 12.73 13.17 3.49
C ALA A 43 12.30 13.63 4.89
N ARG A 44 11.07 13.32 5.31
CA ARG A 44 10.49 13.87 6.54
C ARG A 44 10.70 12.98 7.76
N PHE A 45 10.72 11.66 7.58
CA PHE A 45 10.73 10.68 8.67
C PHE A 45 11.85 9.64 8.58
N ASP A 46 12.65 9.65 7.51
CA ASP A 46 13.61 8.59 7.19
C ASP A 46 12.99 7.17 7.20
N VAL A 47 11.75 7.06 6.73
CA VAL A 47 10.96 5.83 6.70
C VAL A 47 10.73 5.39 5.26
N THR A 48 10.80 4.09 5.02
CA THR A 48 10.43 3.49 3.72
C THR A 48 8.92 3.26 3.64
N LEU A 49 8.35 3.32 2.42
CA LEU A 49 6.93 3.05 2.20
C LEU A 49 6.49 1.67 2.74
N PRO A 50 7.22 0.54 2.51
CA PRO A 50 6.84 -0.75 3.11
C PRO A 50 6.81 -0.75 4.65
N ARG A 51 7.67 0.04 5.29
CA ARG A 51 7.65 0.20 6.76
C ARG A 51 6.38 0.93 7.21
N PHE A 52 6.04 2.02 6.53
CA PHE A 52 4.81 2.77 6.77
C PHE A 52 3.56 1.90 6.57
N ASP A 53 3.50 1.15 5.46
CA ASP A 53 2.38 0.27 5.12
C ASP A 53 2.18 -0.85 6.16
N LEU A 54 3.27 -1.47 6.63
CA LEU A 54 3.20 -2.46 7.70
C LEU A 54 2.62 -1.86 8.98
N MET A 55 3.10 -0.69 9.38
CA MET A 55 2.59 0.00 10.57
C MET A 55 1.12 0.39 10.41
N ALA A 56 0.69 0.78 9.21
CA ALA A 56 -0.71 1.09 8.87
C ALA A 56 -1.63 -0.13 9.00
N GLN A 57 -1.17 -1.32 8.59
CA GLN A 57 -1.96 -2.55 8.78
C GLN A 57 -2.12 -2.90 10.27
N LEU A 58 -1.05 -2.75 11.04
CA LEU A 58 -1.05 -3.07 12.47
C LEU A 58 -1.80 -2.03 13.33
N ASP A 59 -1.88 -0.77 12.91
CA ASP A 59 -2.69 0.24 13.61
C ASP A 59 -4.19 -0.09 13.59
N LYS A 60 -4.66 -0.74 12.52
CA LYS A 60 -6.04 -1.22 12.37
C LYS A 60 -6.32 -2.52 13.14
N ALA A 61 -5.31 -3.12 13.75
CA ALA A 61 -5.40 -4.38 14.47
C ALA A 61 -4.74 -4.24 15.85
N PRO A 62 -5.42 -3.65 16.85
CA PRO A 62 -4.85 -3.37 18.17
C PRO A 62 -4.38 -4.64 18.88
N ASP A 63 -5.04 -5.77 18.66
CA ASP A 63 -4.67 -7.08 19.23
C ASP A 63 -3.49 -7.73 18.48
N GLY A 64 -3.08 -7.14 17.37
CA GLY A 64 -2.01 -7.62 16.51
C GLY A 64 -2.48 -8.51 15.37
N MET A 65 -1.52 -8.95 14.56
CA MET A 65 -1.74 -9.83 13.41
C MET A 65 -0.63 -10.87 13.29
N THR A 66 -0.95 -12.01 12.68
CA THR A 66 0.09 -12.98 12.31
C THR A 66 0.91 -12.48 11.12
N LEU A 67 2.15 -12.98 10.97
CA LEU A 67 2.98 -12.69 9.80
C LEU A 67 2.28 -13.06 8.49
N SER A 68 1.56 -14.17 8.48
CA SER A 68 0.80 -14.61 7.29
C SER A 68 -0.32 -13.64 6.93
N ASP A 69 -1.05 -13.12 7.92
CA ASP A 69 -2.13 -12.17 7.66
C ASP A 69 -1.60 -10.83 7.15
N VAL A 70 -0.49 -10.36 7.73
CA VAL A 70 0.19 -9.15 7.26
C VAL A 70 0.66 -9.33 5.81
N SER A 71 1.32 -10.44 5.49
CA SER A 71 1.80 -10.75 4.15
C SER A 71 0.65 -10.73 3.12
N LYS A 72 -0.47 -11.39 3.45
CA LYS A 72 -1.67 -11.36 2.60
C LYS A 72 -2.23 -9.96 2.40
N ARG A 73 -2.33 -9.16 3.47
CA ARG A 73 -2.87 -7.79 3.38
C ARG A 73 -1.98 -6.85 2.59
N MET A 74 -0.67 -6.97 2.75
CA MET A 74 0.31 -6.17 2.03
C MET A 74 0.57 -6.67 0.60
N MET A 75 0.05 -7.85 0.24
CA MET A 75 0.28 -8.50 -1.07
C MET A 75 1.78 -8.73 -1.36
N VAL A 76 2.56 -9.07 -0.34
CA VAL A 76 4.01 -9.32 -0.44
C VAL A 76 4.36 -10.70 0.11
N SER A 77 5.54 -11.22 -0.22
CA SER A 77 6.00 -12.52 0.28
C SER A 77 6.26 -12.50 1.79
N ASN A 78 6.08 -13.65 2.45
CA ASN A 78 6.38 -13.80 3.89
C ASN A 78 7.84 -13.45 4.23
N GLY A 79 8.80 -13.76 3.36
CA GLY A 79 10.21 -13.44 3.57
C GLY A 79 10.46 -11.93 3.66
N ASN A 80 9.84 -11.15 2.78
CA ASN A 80 9.93 -9.69 2.80
C ASN A 80 9.34 -9.08 4.09
N VAL A 81 8.20 -9.62 4.54
CA VAL A 81 7.56 -9.18 5.79
C VAL A 81 8.44 -9.51 7.00
N THR A 82 9.03 -10.70 7.05
CA THR A 82 9.86 -11.14 8.18
C THR A 82 11.03 -10.18 8.42
N GLY A 83 11.80 -9.85 7.39
CA GLY A 83 12.93 -8.93 7.51
C GLY A 83 12.52 -7.49 7.87
N LEU A 84 11.31 -7.08 7.45
CA LEU A 84 10.76 -5.77 7.81
C LEU A 84 10.33 -5.73 9.29
N VAL A 85 9.64 -6.77 9.75
CA VAL A 85 9.22 -6.93 11.15
C VAL A 85 10.42 -6.97 12.08
N GLU A 86 11.46 -7.74 11.77
CA GLU A 86 12.67 -7.83 12.59
C GLU A 86 13.30 -6.47 12.83
N ARG A 87 13.47 -5.67 11.78
CA ARG A 87 14.00 -4.30 11.89
C ARG A 87 13.14 -3.41 12.77
N LEU A 88 11.81 -3.52 12.68
CA LEU A 88 10.88 -2.73 13.48
C LEU A 88 10.80 -3.19 14.94
N VAL A 89 11.03 -4.48 15.23
CA VAL A 89 11.16 -5.02 16.58
C VAL A 89 12.46 -4.50 17.22
N ILE A 90 13.59 -4.57 16.49
CA ILE A 90 14.89 -4.06 16.98
C ILE A 90 14.80 -2.56 17.29
N SER A 91 14.10 -1.78 16.46
CA SER A 91 13.90 -0.34 16.69
C SER A 91 12.81 0.00 17.73
N GLY A 92 12.20 -1.01 18.37
CA GLY A 92 11.20 -0.81 19.43
C GLY A 92 9.82 -0.35 18.95
N HIS A 93 9.54 -0.39 17.64
CA HIS A 93 8.24 0.03 17.09
C HIS A 93 7.22 -1.09 17.06
N LEU A 94 7.68 -2.33 16.96
CA LEU A 94 6.85 -3.53 17.03
C LEU A 94 7.21 -4.39 18.23
N ASP A 95 6.21 -5.10 18.72
CA ASP A 95 6.29 -6.17 19.72
C ASP A 95 5.86 -7.48 19.05
N ARG A 96 6.58 -8.56 19.35
CA ARG A 96 6.28 -9.91 18.87
C ARG A 96 5.91 -10.76 20.07
N ARG A 97 4.75 -11.38 20.02
CA ARG A 97 4.26 -12.27 21.08
C ARG A 97 3.81 -13.60 20.51
N THR A 98 3.96 -14.65 21.30
CA THR A 98 3.33 -15.93 21.01
C THR A 98 1.83 -15.80 21.22
N SER A 99 1.00 -16.36 20.36
CA SER A 99 -0.44 -16.39 20.53
C SER A 99 -0.83 -17.25 21.73
N ASP A 100 -1.79 -16.75 22.52
CA ASP A 100 -2.32 -17.52 23.65
C ASP A 100 -3.11 -18.77 23.20
N ALA A 101 -3.69 -18.68 21.99
CA ALA A 101 -4.48 -19.78 21.40
C ALA A 101 -3.61 -20.90 20.78
N ASP A 102 -2.45 -20.55 20.18
CA ASP A 102 -1.50 -21.50 19.62
C ASP A 102 -0.06 -20.99 19.77
N ARG A 103 0.72 -21.66 20.59
CA ARG A 103 2.13 -21.31 20.86
C ARG A 103 3.05 -21.35 19.65
N ARG A 104 2.61 -21.93 18.53
CA ARG A 104 3.36 -21.95 17.26
C ARG A 104 3.14 -20.68 16.44
N VAL A 105 2.11 -19.90 16.77
CA VAL A 105 1.74 -18.70 16.06
C VAL A 105 2.33 -17.47 16.73
N GLN A 106 3.06 -16.67 15.96
CA GLN A 106 3.58 -15.37 16.40
C GLN A 106 2.64 -14.27 15.94
N VAL A 107 2.26 -13.41 16.89
CA VAL A 107 1.45 -12.21 16.65
C VAL A 107 2.34 -10.98 16.80
N ILE A 108 2.28 -10.10 15.85
CA ILE A 108 3.00 -8.82 15.85
C ILE A 108 2.01 -7.67 16.05
N ARG A 109 2.41 -6.65 16.78
CA ARG A 109 1.61 -5.46 17.04
C ARG A 109 2.48 -4.23 17.21
N LEU A 110 1.89 -3.05 17.04
CA LEU A 110 2.55 -1.80 17.36
C LEU A 110 2.75 -1.66 18.87
N THR A 111 3.94 -1.23 19.27
CA THR A 111 4.19 -0.73 20.62
C THR A 111 3.51 0.65 20.81
N LYS A 112 3.49 1.17 22.04
CA LYS A 112 3.03 2.55 22.29
C LYS A 112 3.83 3.57 21.48
N THR A 113 5.17 3.41 21.42
CA THR A 113 6.07 4.24 20.63
C THR A 113 5.78 4.10 19.15
N GLY A 114 5.68 2.87 18.62
CA GLY A 114 5.36 2.62 17.22
C GLY A 114 4.03 3.24 16.80
N ARG A 115 3.00 3.14 17.64
CA ARG A 115 1.70 3.76 17.37
C ARG A 115 1.76 5.29 17.37
N ALA A 116 2.49 5.88 18.31
CA ALA A 116 2.65 7.33 18.36
C ALA A 116 3.38 7.88 17.13
N GLU A 117 4.46 7.21 16.70
CA GLU A 117 5.17 7.57 15.47
C GLU A 117 4.34 7.36 14.22
N PHE A 118 3.64 6.23 14.11
CA PHE A 118 2.77 5.98 12.99
C PHE A 118 1.69 7.07 12.84
N ARG A 119 1.06 7.48 13.93
CA ARG A 119 0.03 8.54 13.89
C ARG A 119 0.56 9.87 13.37
N LYS A 120 1.80 10.23 13.71
CA LYS A 120 2.45 11.45 13.15
C LYS A 120 2.63 11.32 11.64
N MET A 121 3.14 10.19 11.19
CA MET A 121 3.32 9.92 9.76
C MET A 121 1.99 9.87 9.02
N ALA A 122 0.97 9.25 9.60
CA ALA A 122 -0.37 9.13 9.00
C ALA A 122 -1.04 10.50 8.82
N ALA A 123 -0.91 11.41 9.78
CA ALA A 123 -1.45 12.77 9.66
C ALA A 123 -0.79 13.56 8.52
N GLU A 124 0.53 13.49 8.40
CA GLU A 124 1.25 14.12 7.29
C GLU A 124 0.90 13.46 5.94
N HIS A 125 0.82 12.13 5.92
CA HIS A 125 0.46 11.37 4.73
C HIS A 125 -0.95 11.75 4.23
N GLU A 126 -1.92 11.93 5.12
CA GLU A 126 -3.27 12.38 4.76
C GLU A 126 -3.23 13.73 4.04
N THR A 127 -2.43 14.69 4.55
CA THR A 127 -2.22 15.99 3.91
C THR A 127 -1.59 15.84 2.52
N TRP A 128 -0.56 14.99 2.38
CA TRP A 128 0.09 14.77 1.08
C TRP A 128 -0.85 14.16 0.05
N ILE A 129 -1.70 13.23 0.47
CA ILE A 129 -2.71 12.65 -0.43
C ILE A 129 -3.74 13.70 -0.83
N ALA A 130 -4.17 14.57 0.09
CA ALA A 130 -5.06 15.67 -0.25
C ALA A 130 -4.43 16.63 -1.28
N ASP A 131 -3.14 16.97 -1.12
CA ASP A 131 -2.40 17.79 -2.08
C ASP A 131 -2.31 17.13 -3.47
N ILE A 132 -2.00 15.83 -3.52
CA ILE A 132 -1.87 15.07 -4.77
C ILE A 132 -3.20 15.07 -5.56
N PHE A 133 -4.32 15.04 -4.87
CA PHE A 133 -5.65 15.04 -5.50
C PHE A 133 -6.34 16.40 -5.51
N SER A 134 -5.64 17.49 -5.22
CA SER A 134 -6.23 18.83 -5.09
C SER A 134 -6.91 19.35 -6.35
N ASP A 135 -6.46 18.91 -7.52
CA ASP A 135 -7.04 19.31 -8.82
C ASP A 135 -8.33 18.54 -9.17
N LEU A 136 -8.68 17.51 -8.40
CA LEU A 136 -9.93 16.78 -8.61
C LEU A 136 -11.07 17.40 -7.81
N SER A 137 -12.18 17.68 -8.49
CA SER A 137 -13.40 18.10 -7.79
C SER A 137 -13.93 16.96 -6.89
N PRO A 138 -14.74 17.29 -5.86
CA PRO A 138 -15.39 16.24 -5.05
C PRO A 138 -16.27 15.28 -5.87
N LYS A 139 -16.77 15.72 -7.03
CA LYS A 139 -17.51 14.87 -7.95
C LYS A 139 -16.59 13.87 -8.65
N ASP A 140 -15.44 14.33 -9.12
CA ASP A 140 -14.45 13.48 -9.81
C ASP A 140 -13.90 12.42 -8.84
N VAL A 141 -13.58 12.81 -7.60
CA VAL A 141 -13.12 11.86 -6.56
C VAL A 141 -14.15 10.77 -6.33
N ARG A 142 -15.45 11.12 -6.15
CA ARG A 142 -16.51 10.12 -5.96
C ARG A 142 -16.66 9.19 -7.16
N GLU A 143 -16.63 9.75 -8.38
CA GLU A 143 -16.75 8.95 -9.60
C GLU A 143 -15.58 8.02 -9.79
N LEU A 144 -14.34 8.49 -9.58
CA LEU A 144 -13.13 7.68 -9.64
C LEU A 144 -13.18 6.54 -8.61
N MET A 145 -13.57 6.82 -7.37
CA MET A 145 -13.73 5.79 -6.34
C MET A 145 -14.75 4.72 -6.75
N ARG A 146 -15.89 5.13 -7.35
CA ARG A 146 -16.91 4.22 -7.86
C ARG A 146 -16.37 3.33 -8.97
N LEU A 147 -15.65 3.89 -9.94
CA LEU A 147 -15.06 3.17 -11.06
C LEU A 147 -13.94 2.21 -10.60
N LEU A 148 -13.07 2.66 -9.71
CA LEU A 148 -12.01 1.82 -9.13
C LEU A 148 -12.58 0.65 -8.32
N ALA A 149 -13.71 0.83 -7.63
CA ALA A 149 -14.40 -0.27 -6.94
C ALA A 149 -14.89 -1.34 -7.92
N LYS A 150 -15.46 -0.94 -9.08
CA LYS A 150 -15.86 -1.86 -10.15
C LYS A 150 -14.65 -2.57 -10.76
N THR A 151 -13.58 -1.84 -11.06
CA THR A 151 -12.33 -2.41 -11.60
C THR A 151 -11.75 -3.45 -10.65
N LYS A 152 -11.70 -3.16 -9.36
CA LYS A 152 -11.23 -4.09 -8.33
C LYS A 152 -12.07 -5.38 -8.28
N ALA A 153 -13.40 -5.26 -8.37
CA ALA A 153 -14.30 -6.42 -8.39
C ALA A 153 -14.06 -7.28 -9.65
N SER A 154 -13.93 -6.65 -10.82
CA SER A 154 -13.62 -7.32 -12.09
C SER A 154 -12.29 -8.06 -12.05
N ALA A 155 -11.23 -7.40 -11.57
CA ALA A 155 -9.90 -8.01 -11.45
C ALA A 155 -9.90 -9.23 -10.50
N ARG A 156 -10.62 -9.16 -9.38
CA ARG A 156 -10.77 -10.30 -8.46
C ARG A 156 -11.47 -11.49 -9.11
N LYS A 157 -12.54 -11.22 -9.87
CA LYS A 157 -13.26 -12.27 -10.61
C LYS A 157 -12.34 -12.95 -11.63
N ALA A 158 -11.59 -12.19 -12.40
CA ALA A 158 -10.64 -12.71 -13.37
C ALA A 158 -9.54 -13.57 -12.72
N ALA A 159 -8.98 -13.12 -11.58
CA ALA A 159 -7.97 -13.88 -10.84
C ALA A 159 -8.51 -15.22 -10.30
N GLN A 160 -9.79 -15.29 -9.92
CA GLN A 160 -10.43 -16.55 -9.49
C GLN A 160 -10.67 -17.51 -10.64
N GLN A 161 -10.92 -17.01 -11.86
CA GLN A 161 -11.14 -17.81 -13.06
C GLN A 161 -9.83 -18.28 -13.71
N GLY A 162 -8.73 -17.57 -13.54
CA GLY A 162 -7.41 -17.93 -14.07
C GLY A 162 -6.59 -18.85 -13.17
N ALA A 163 -7.12 -19.26 -12.02
CA ALA A 163 -6.47 -20.19 -11.07
C ALA A 163 -6.87 -21.67 -11.32
N VAL A 164 -7.17 -22.04 -12.58
CA VAL A 164 -7.45 -23.43 -13.02
C VAL A 164 -6.22 -23.99 -13.72
#